data_20b6f1f60b6a7e0c9f3ebc9ce3d48fcf
#
_entry.id   20b6f1f60b6a7e0c9f3ebc9ce3d48fcf
#
_cell.length_a   1.000
_cell.length_b   1.000
_cell.length_c   1.000
_cell.angle_alpha   90.00
_cell.angle_beta   90.00
_cell.angle_gamma   90.00
#
_symmetry.space_group_name_H-M   'P 1'
#
loop_
_entity.id
_entity.type
_entity.pdbx_description
1 polymer ?
#
loop_
_entity_poly.entity_id
_entity_poly.type
_entity_poly.pdbx_seq_one_letter_code
_entity_poly.pdbx_strand_id
1 'polypeptide(L)'
;MGWKNIENNLENLPPAQKKIAEYMLKNRLESIFLTALQLGKNAGSSEASVIRMASSLGFSSFPDFIKSLQEEAKDQLSTLGRLQTHKLQPQTGGLIARVINSDLEQAKEALSTVDDETIKKLAAKICASDAIYIVGLRSTRSLAVYMEYYLSWFFPGVHLPTTDTIGNHLIAAPDNSIVIGISYPRYTRQTVECIALAKKRKFFTAAITDSPFSPLAKAADMYAVSPCALMSRPSRSSSSGTRSPIVRSTTL
;
A
#
# COMPACT_ATOMS: atom_id res chain seq x y z
N MET A 1 -11.84 -9.67 -3.84
CA MET A 1 -12.65 -10.84 -4.33
C MET A 1 -13.22 -11.68 -3.18
N GLY A 2 -12.59 -11.76 -2.02
CA GLY A 2 -13.01 -12.61 -0.90
C GLY A 2 -14.38 -12.29 -0.31
N TRP A 3 -14.65 -11.02 0.05
CA TRP A 3 -15.94 -10.64 0.64
C TRP A 3 -17.11 -10.80 -0.33
N LYS A 4 -16.94 -10.41 -1.59
CA LYS A 4 -17.96 -10.63 -2.64
C LYS A 4 -18.22 -12.12 -2.90
N ASN A 5 -17.19 -12.95 -2.76
CA ASN A 5 -17.34 -14.40 -2.90
C ASN A 5 -18.21 -14.99 -1.78
N ILE A 6 -18.04 -14.50 -0.52
CA ILE A 6 -18.93 -14.89 0.59
C ILE A 6 -20.38 -14.45 0.30
N GLU A 7 -20.58 -13.18 -0.11
CA GLU A 7 -21.91 -12.63 -0.40
C GLU A 7 -22.62 -13.41 -1.52
N ASN A 8 -21.92 -13.68 -2.61
CA ASN A 8 -22.48 -14.36 -3.78
C ASN A 8 -22.83 -15.83 -3.52
N ASN A 9 -22.14 -16.49 -2.59
CA ASN A 9 -22.34 -17.90 -2.29
C ASN A 9 -23.15 -18.15 -1.00
N LEU A 10 -23.56 -17.08 -0.29
CA LEU A 10 -24.19 -17.17 1.02
C LEU A 10 -25.39 -18.14 1.06
N GLU A 11 -26.25 -18.07 0.05
CA GLU A 11 -27.46 -18.91 -0.03
C GLU A 11 -27.16 -20.39 -0.38
N ASN A 12 -26.02 -20.65 -1.00
CA ASN A 12 -25.61 -21.98 -1.42
C ASN A 12 -24.79 -22.73 -0.34
N LEU A 13 -24.44 -22.05 0.77
CA LEU A 13 -23.67 -22.66 1.85
C LEU A 13 -24.55 -23.53 2.74
N PRO A 14 -24.02 -24.68 3.25
CA PRO A 14 -24.68 -25.49 4.29
C PRO A 14 -24.98 -24.65 5.55
N PRO A 15 -26.01 -25.01 6.35
CA PRO A 15 -26.46 -24.17 7.48
C PRO A 15 -25.38 -23.78 8.48
N ALA A 16 -24.44 -24.68 8.78
CA ALA A 16 -23.32 -24.39 9.69
C ALA A 16 -22.33 -23.41 9.08
N GLN A 17 -22.06 -23.49 7.78
CA GLN A 17 -21.17 -22.58 7.05
C GLN A 17 -21.86 -21.23 6.82
N LYS A 18 -23.16 -21.21 6.56
CA LYS A 18 -23.95 -19.98 6.43
C LYS A 18 -23.88 -19.11 7.68
N LYS A 19 -24.04 -19.71 8.87
CA LYS A 19 -23.85 -19.01 10.16
C LYS A 19 -22.49 -18.34 10.28
N ILE A 20 -21.42 -19.03 9.85
CA ILE A 20 -20.08 -18.49 9.87
C ILE A 20 -19.95 -17.31 8.90
N ALA A 21 -20.46 -17.48 7.68
CA ALA A 21 -20.45 -16.43 6.65
C ALA A 21 -21.23 -15.17 7.09
N GLU A 22 -22.40 -15.35 7.69
CA GLU A 22 -23.22 -14.24 8.25
C GLU A 22 -22.48 -13.51 9.38
N TYR A 23 -21.86 -14.27 10.31
CA TYR A 23 -21.05 -13.66 11.37
C TYR A 23 -19.89 -12.85 10.79
N MET A 24 -19.18 -13.38 9.78
CA MET A 24 -18.07 -12.70 9.12
C MET A 24 -18.50 -11.45 8.38
N LEU A 25 -19.62 -11.48 7.68
CA LEU A 25 -20.17 -10.31 6.97
C LEU A 25 -20.57 -9.19 7.93
N LYS A 26 -21.13 -9.55 9.10
CA LYS A 26 -21.50 -8.61 10.16
C LYS A 26 -20.30 -8.02 10.88
N ASN A 27 -19.22 -8.80 11.04
CA ASN A 27 -18.03 -8.45 11.83
C ASN A 27 -16.76 -8.51 10.96
N ARG A 28 -16.77 -7.87 9.79
CA ARG A 28 -15.71 -7.99 8.76
C ARG A 28 -14.30 -7.77 9.28
N LEU A 29 -14.07 -6.66 10.00
CA LEU A 29 -12.73 -6.30 10.49
C LEU A 29 -12.26 -7.22 11.62
N GLU A 30 -13.15 -7.67 12.48
CA GLU A 30 -12.81 -8.60 13.56
C GLU A 30 -12.49 -9.99 13.00
N SER A 31 -13.33 -10.49 12.08
CA SER A 31 -13.25 -11.85 11.54
C SER A 31 -11.92 -12.18 10.86
N ILE A 32 -11.28 -11.19 10.23
CA ILE A 32 -10.00 -11.37 9.56
C ILE A 32 -8.80 -11.56 10.51
N PHE A 33 -9.00 -11.38 11.81
CA PHE A 33 -7.99 -11.59 12.85
C PHE A 33 -8.22 -12.83 13.69
N LEU A 34 -9.35 -13.54 13.51
CA LEU A 34 -9.68 -14.72 14.27
C LEU A 34 -9.05 -15.99 13.67
N THR A 35 -8.63 -16.91 14.53
CA THR A 35 -8.27 -18.27 14.10
C THR A 35 -9.53 -19.05 13.72
N ALA A 36 -9.40 -20.17 12.99
CA ALA A 36 -10.53 -21.01 12.61
C ALA A 36 -11.32 -21.48 13.83
N LEU A 37 -10.62 -21.82 14.92
CA LEU A 37 -11.24 -22.19 16.19
C LEU A 37 -12.06 -21.04 16.81
N GLN A 38 -11.47 -19.86 16.87
CA GLN A 38 -12.13 -18.66 17.43
C GLN A 38 -13.33 -18.26 16.59
N LEU A 39 -13.18 -18.25 15.27
CA LEU A 39 -14.25 -17.92 14.35
C LEU A 39 -15.41 -18.91 14.45
N GLY A 40 -15.12 -20.22 14.51
CA GLY A 40 -16.13 -21.25 14.75
C GLY A 40 -16.89 -21.01 16.05
N LYS A 41 -16.18 -20.78 17.15
CA LYS A 41 -16.77 -20.50 18.46
C LYS A 41 -17.66 -19.24 18.44
N ASN A 42 -17.18 -18.15 17.87
CA ASN A 42 -17.91 -16.88 17.82
C ASN A 42 -19.16 -16.96 16.91
N ALA A 43 -19.11 -17.77 15.86
CA ALA A 43 -20.23 -18.00 14.95
C ALA A 43 -21.21 -19.11 15.43
N GLY A 44 -20.98 -19.69 16.61
CA GLY A 44 -21.79 -20.83 17.10
C GLY A 44 -21.65 -22.07 16.22
N SER A 45 -20.46 -22.36 15.71
CA SER A 45 -20.13 -23.46 14.82
C SER A 45 -18.79 -24.12 15.20
N SER A 46 -18.37 -25.13 14.45
CA SER A 46 -17.11 -25.84 14.69
C SER A 46 -15.98 -25.33 13.81
N GLU A 47 -14.72 -25.51 14.27
CA GLU A 47 -13.52 -25.22 13.48
C GLU A 47 -13.53 -25.97 12.13
N ALA A 48 -13.93 -27.24 12.14
CA ALA A 48 -14.05 -28.04 10.93
C ALA A 48 -15.05 -27.46 9.91
N SER A 49 -16.11 -26.80 10.38
CA SER A 49 -17.05 -26.11 9.51
C SER A 49 -16.47 -24.83 8.88
N VAL A 50 -15.59 -24.13 9.62
CA VAL A 50 -14.86 -22.97 9.12
C VAL A 50 -13.90 -23.38 8.00
N ILE A 51 -13.13 -24.44 8.22
CA ILE A 51 -12.18 -24.97 7.21
C ILE A 51 -12.94 -25.42 5.96
N ARG A 52 -14.04 -26.16 6.12
CA ARG A 52 -14.90 -26.59 5.00
C ARG A 52 -15.51 -25.41 4.26
N MET A 53 -15.91 -24.34 4.96
CA MET A 53 -16.43 -23.13 4.30
C MET A 53 -15.37 -22.48 3.40
N ALA A 54 -14.12 -22.37 3.85
CA ALA A 54 -13.04 -21.84 3.03
C ALA A 54 -12.86 -22.67 1.74
N SER A 55 -12.89 -24.01 1.86
CA SER A 55 -12.83 -24.92 0.70
C SER A 55 -14.05 -24.79 -0.21
N SER A 56 -15.27 -24.66 0.33
CA SER A 56 -16.50 -24.45 -0.44
C SER A 56 -16.49 -23.11 -1.21
N LEU A 57 -15.77 -22.12 -0.70
CA LEU A 57 -15.57 -20.83 -1.35
C LEU A 57 -14.39 -20.83 -2.36
N GLY A 58 -13.77 -22.00 -2.61
CA GLY A 58 -12.72 -22.18 -3.61
C GLY A 58 -11.31 -21.86 -3.14
N PHE A 59 -11.07 -21.76 -1.82
CA PHE A 59 -9.74 -21.54 -1.26
C PHE A 59 -9.05 -22.84 -0.89
N SER A 60 -7.73 -22.93 -1.09
CA SER A 60 -6.92 -24.10 -0.77
C SER A 60 -6.79 -24.37 0.74
N SER A 61 -6.91 -23.31 1.56
CA SER A 61 -6.83 -23.41 3.01
C SER A 61 -7.55 -22.24 3.69
N PHE A 62 -7.86 -22.39 4.99
CA PHE A 62 -8.38 -21.29 5.81
C PHE A 62 -7.40 -20.10 5.90
N PRO A 63 -6.07 -20.30 6.07
CA PRO A 63 -5.11 -19.21 5.99
C PRO A 63 -5.14 -18.44 4.66
N ASP A 64 -5.27 -19.12 3.53
CA ASP A 64 -5.37 -18.47 2.21
C ASP A 64 -6.66 -17.67 2.07
N PHE A 65 -7.76 -18.19 2.58
CA PHE A 65 -9.05 -17.49 2.65
C PHE A 65 -8.93 -16.21 3.47
N ILE A 66 -8.44 -16.29 4.71
CA ILE A 66 -8.27 -15.11 5.59
C ILE A 66 -7.32 -14.11 4.96
N LYS A 67 -6.23 -14.55 4.34
CA LYS A 67 -5.28 -13.68 3.66
C LYS A 67 -5.94 -12.89 2.52
N SER A 68 -6.81 -13.53 1.73
CA SER A 68 -7.58 -12.84 0.69
C SER A 68 -8.47 -11.74 1.26
N LEU A 69 -9.15 -11.99 2.40
CA LEU A 69 -9.99 -11.01 3.08
C LEU A 69 -9.17 -9.87 3.70
N GLN A 70 -8.02 -10.18 4.28
CA GLN A 70 -7.08 -9.19 4.82
C GLN A 70 -6.53 -8.28 3.73
N GLU A 71 -6.27 -8.80 2.55
CA GLU A 71 -5.82 -8.01 1.39
C GLU A 71 -6.88 -7.00 0.94
N GLU A 72 -8.16 -7.39 0.92
CA GLU A 72 -9.27 -6.47 0.62
C GLU A 72 -9.50 -5.44 1.73
N ALA A 73 -9.25 -5.79 2.98
CA ALA A 73 -9.44 -4.91 4.13
C ALA A 73 -8.27 -3.94 4.38
N LYS A 74 -7.11 -4.16 3.77
CA LYS A 74 -5.90 -3.34 3.99
C LYS A 74 -6.12 -1.84 3.85
N ASP A 75 -6.89 -1.43 2.86
CA ASP A 75 -7.19 -0.02 2.62
C ASP A 75 -8.11 0.59 3.69
N GLN A 76 -8.88 -0.24 4.38
CA GLN A 76 -9.84 0.16 5.42
C GLN A 76 -9.26 0.04 6.84
N LEU A 77 -8.18 -0.72 7.01
CA LEU A 77 -7.58 -0.94 8.32
C LEU A 77 -6.89 0.34 8.83
N SER A 78 -7.16 0.66 10.09
CA SER A 78 -6.38 1.66 10.83
C SER A 78 -4.91 1.20 10.98
N THR A 79 -4.01 2.12 11.35
CA THR A 79 -2.61 1.78 11.62
C THR A 79 -2.47 0.64 12.65
N LEU A 80 -3.32 0.66 13.69
CA LEU A 80 -3.39 -0.41 14.69
C LEU A 80 -3.84 -1.75 14.11
N GLY A 81 -4.85 -1.77 13.27
CA GLY A 81 -5.32 -2.99 12.61
C GLY A 81 -4.25 -3.63 11.73
N ARG A 82 -3.44 -2.82 11.03
CA ARG A 82 -2.30 -3.30 10.25
C ARG A 82 -1.20 -3.91 11.11
N LEU A 83 -0.87 -3.29 12.24
CA LEU A 83 0.09 -3.84 13.20
C LEU A 83 -0.39 -5.18 13.76
N GLN A 84 -1.69 -5.34 13.99
CA GLN A 84 -2.27 -6.62 14.43
C GLN A 84 -2.17 -7.69 13.34
N THR A 85 -2.44 -7.33 12.07
CA THR A 85 -2.31 -8.25 10.93
C THR A 85 -0.87 -8.77 10.80
N HIS A 86 0.13 -7.91 10.99
CA HIS A 86 1.54 -8.31 10.97
C HIS A 86 1.93 -9.25 12.14
N LYS A 87 1.31 -9.10 13.30
CA LYS A 87 1.58 -9.95 14.48
C LYS A 87 1.04 -11.38 14.34
N LEU A 88 0.01 -11.60 13.52
CA LEU A 88 -0.65 -12.89 13.38
C LEU A 88 0.01 -13.85 12.37
N GLN A 89 1.02 -13.41 11.64
CA GLN A 89 1.76 -14.31 10.76
C GLN A 89 2.85 -15.04 11.55
N PRO A 90 2.88 -16.39 11.55
CA PRO A 90 3.98 -17.15 12.11
C PRO A 90 5.24 -16.83 11.29
N GLN A 91 6.19 -16.14 11.88
CA GLN A 91 7.42 -15.75 11.22
C GLN A 91 8.61 -16.31 11.98
N THR A 92 9.45 -17.05 11.26
CA THR A 92 10.73 -17.54 11.77
C THR A 92 11.78 -16.40 11.72
N GLY A 93 12.56 -16.26 12.78
CA GLY A 93 13.62 -15.27 12.88
C GLY A 93 13.34 -14.12 13.86
N GLY A 94 14.40 -13.41 14.27
CA GLY A 94 14.33 -12.25 15.16
C GLY A 94 13.66 -11.04 14.48
N LEU A 95 13.21 -10.06 15.28
CA LEU A 95 12.53 -8.86 14.79
C LEU A 95 13.34 -8.11 13.73
N ILE A 96 14.63 -7.93 13.94
CA ILE A 96 15.54 -7.22 13.02
C ILE A 96 15.64 -7.94 11.69
N ALA A 97 15.84 -9.27 11.70
CA ALA A 97 15.91 -10.06 10.47
C ALA A 97 14.60 -9.99 9.65
N ARG A 98 13.46 -9.93 10.32
CA ARG A 98 12.15 -9.78 9.67
C ARG A 98 12.00 -8.43 8.98
N VAL A 99 12.39 -7.35 9.64
CA VAL A 99 12.34 -6.00 9.06
C VAL A 99 13.26 -5.92 7.83
N ILE A 100 14.52 -6.33 7.98
CA ILE A 100 15.50 -6.30 6.87
C ILE A 100 15.03 -7.16 5.69
N ASN A 101 14.53 -8.38 5.93
CA ASN A 101 14.04 -9.22 4.85
C ASN A 101 12.81 -8.62 4.16
N SER A 102 11.92 -7.99 4.91
CA SER A 102 10.78 -7.26 4.34
C SER A 102 11.24 -6.12 3.42
N ASP A 103 12.22 -5.35 3.85
CA ASP A 103 12.78 -4.23 3.07
C ASP A 103 13.51 -4.74 1.81
N LEU A 104 14.25 -5.84 1.91
CA LEU A 104 14.90 -6.47 0.76
C LEU A 104 13.91 -6.99 -0.28
N GLU A 105 12.82 -7.63 0.15
CA GLU A 105 11.78 -8.09 -0.78
C GLU A 105 11.09 -6.94 -1.49
N GLN A 106 10.89 -5.82 -0.80
CA GLN A 106 10.33 -4.62 -1.42
C GLN A 106 11.30 -3.96 -2.40
N ALA A 107 12.58 -3.93 -2.08
CA ALA A 107 13.60 -3.44 -3.01
C ALA A 107 13.63 -4.30 -4.29
N LYS A 108 13.49 -5.62 -4.18
CA LYS A 108 13.37 -6.51 -5.34
C LYS A 108 12.08 -6.26 -6.13
N GLU A 109 10.96 -6.05 -5.45
CA GLU A 109 9.70 -5.71 -6.09
C GLU A 109 9.80 -4.38 -6.85
N ALA A 110 10.49 -3.38 -6.28
CA ALA A 110 10.76 -2.12 -6.94
C ALA A 110 11.52 -2.30 -8.25
N LEU A 111 12.53 -3.17 -8.30
CA LEU A 111 13.29 -3.47 -9.53
C LEU A 111 12.41 -4.01 -10.66
N SER A 112 11.29 -4.66 -10.34
CA SER A 112 10.37 -5.22 -11.33
C SER A 112 9.20 -4.29 -11.71
N THR A 113 8.93 -3.28 -10.90
CA THR A 113 7.75 -2.40 -11.07
C THR A 113 8.08 -0.98 -11.48
N VAL A 114 9.29 -0.52 -11.17
CA VAL A 114 9.77 0.82 -11.55
C VAL A 114 10.27 0.78 -12.99
N ASP A 115 9.66 1.58 -13.85
CA ASP A 115 10.06 1.70 -15.25
C ASP A 115 11.13 2.79 -15.41
N ASP A 116 12.31 2.39 -15.89
CA ASP A 116 13.45 3.28 -16.12
C ASP A 116 13.11 4.46 -17.03
N GLU A 117 12.30 4.24 -18.07
CA GLU A 117 11.90 5.29 -19.00
C GLU A 117 11.00 6.34 -18.34
N THR A 118 10.13 5.90 -17.43
CA THR A 118 9.32 6.82 -16.61
C THR A 118 10.20 7.68 -15.72
N ILE A 119 11.22 7.08 -15.06
CA ILE A 119 12.15 7.83 -14.20
C ILE A 119 12.98 8.83 -15.03
N LYS A 120 13.51 8.43 -16.17
CA LYS A 120 14.26 9.33 -17.08
C LYS A 120 13.40 10.51 -17.54
N LYS A 121 12.14 10.25 -17.94
CA LYS A 121 11.20 11.29 -18.35
C LYS A 121 10.88 12.25 -17.20
N LEU A 122 10.67 11.72 -15.99
CA LEU A 122 10.44 12.55 -14.81
C LEU A 122 11.66 13.44 -14.50
N ALA A 123 12.85 12.84 -14.51
CA ALA A 123 14.09 13.57 -14.29
C ALA A 123 14.30 14.68 -15.34
N ALA A 124 14.07 14.39 -16.63
CA ALA A 124 14.15 15.37 -17.70
C ALA A 124 13.15 16.53 -17.50
N LYS A 125 11.93 16.25 -17.03
CA LYS A 125 10.93 17.28 -16.71
C LYS A 125 11.34 18.14 -15.52
N ILE A 126 11.90 17.53 -14.47
CA ILE A 126 12.45 18.24 -13.31
C ILE A 126 13.58 19.18 -13.77
N CYS A 127 14.54 18.68 -14.56
CA CYS A 127 15.66 19.48 -15.06
C CYS A 127 15.23 20.63 -15.98
N ALA A 128 14.14 20.48 -16.70
CA ALA A 128 13.64 21.51 -17.62
C ALA A 128 12.69 22.52 -16.94
N SER A 129 12.33 22.32 -15.67
CA SER A 129 11.36 23.19 -14.98
C SER A 129 12.05 24.37 -14.31
N ASP A 130 11.39 25.53 -14.34
CA ASP A 130 11.85 26.76 -13.68
C ASP A 130 11.59 26.74 -12.17
N ALA A 131 10.55 26.02 -11.74
CA ALA A 131 10.27 25.78 -10.33
C ALA A 131 9.68 24.38 -10.10
N ILE A 132 9.96 23.80 -8.93
CA ILE A 132 9.58 22.45 -8.51
C ILE A 132 8.78 22.56 -7.22
N TYR A 133 7.53 22.12 -7.24
CA TYR A 133 6.66 22.10 -6.07
C TYR A 133 6.44 20.67 -5.63
N ILE A 134 6.76 20.33 -4.37
CA ILE A 134 6.63 18.99 -3.84
C ILE A 134 5.52 18.96 -2.80
N VAL A 135 4.53 18.10 -2.98
CA VAL A 135 3.36 18.00 -2.09
C VAL A 135 3.28 16.58 -1.51
N GLY A 136 3.59 16.46 -0.24
CA GLY A 136 3.43 15.25 0.54
C GLY A 136 2.92 15.60 1.93
N LEU A 137 1.90 14.91 2.42
CA LEU A 137 1.22 15.21 3.67
C LEU A 137 1.22 14.01 4.61
N ARG A 138 1.09 14.27 5.92
CA ARG A 138 1.12 13.24 6.96
C ARG A 138 2.43 12.42 6.90
N SER A 139 2.36 11.10 6.79
CA SER A 139 3.55 10.23 6.71
C SER A 139 4.41 10.48 5.47
N THR A 140 3.83 10.90 4.35
CA THR A 140 4.59 11.20 3.14
C THR A 140 5.28 12.57 3.18
N ARG A 141 5.02 13.38 4.21
CA ARG A 141 5.74 14.64 4.41
C ARG A 141 7.24 14.44 4.58
N SER A 142 7.65 13.38 5.28
CA SER A 142 9.08 13.04 5.42
C SER A 142 9.77 12.76 4.09
N LEU A 143 9.09 12.06 3.18
CA LEU A 143 9.61 11.83 1.82
C LEU A 143 9.68 13.11 1.00
N ALA A 144 8.67 13.96 1.15
CA ALA A 144 8.63 15.25 0.46
C ALA A 144 9.75 16.18 0.96
N VAL A 145 10.00 16.25 2.27
CA VAL A 145 11.13 16.98 2.87
C VAL A 145 12.48 16.41 2.37
N TYR A 146 12.61 15.10 2.37
CA TYR A 146 13.82 14.44 1.86
C TYR A 146 14.08 14.78 0.38
N MET A 147 13.06 14.72 -0.45
CA MET A 147 13.16 15.05 -1.87
C MET A 147 13.48 16.54 -2.08
N GLU A 148 12.82 17.44 -1.35
CA GLU A 148 13.08 18.87 -1.39
C GLU A 148 14.53 19.18 -1.02
N TYR A 149 15.03 18.60 0.08
CA TYR A 149 16.39 18.80 0.56
C TYR A 149 17.43 18.47 -0.52
N TYR A 150 17.33 17.29 -1.17
CA TYR A 150 18.30 16.90 -2.18
C TYR A 150 18.15 17.66 -3.50
N LEU A 151 16.92 17.95 -3.93
CA LEU A 151 16.72 18.71 -5.17
C LEU A 151 17.17 20.17 -5.02
N SER A 152 17.06 20.76 -3.84
CA SER A 152 17.51 22.13 -3.57
C SER A 152 19.03 22.33 -3.71
N TRP A 153 19.82 21.25 -3.70
CA TRP A 153 21.26 21.34 -4.01
C TRP A 153 21.54 21.63 -5.47
N PHE A 154 20.63 21.27 -6.35
CA PHE A 154 20.80 21.39 -7.80
C PHE A 154 19.89 22.44 -8.42
N PHE A 155 18.77 22.75 -7.78
CA PHE A 155 17.74 23.64 -8.30
C PHE A 155 17.36 24.71 -7.27
N PRO A 156 17.48 26.01 -7.62
CA PRO A 156 17.17 27.09 -6.67
C PRO A 156 15.66 27.27 -6.42
N GLY A 157 14.82 26.79 -7.33
CA GLY A 157 13.36 26.97 -7.31
C GLY A 157 12.60 25.75 -6.75
N VAL A 158 13.09 25.11 -5.69
CA VAL A 158 12.40 23.98 -5.06
C VAL A 158 11.57 24.45 -3.88
N HIS A 159 10.30 24.08 -3.86
CA HIS A 159 9.31 24.53 -2.87
C HIS A 159 8.57 23.35 -2.26
N LEU A 160 8.35 23.41 -0.95
CA LEU A 160 7.60 22.42 -0.19
C LEU A 160 6.38 23.08 0.49
N PRO A 161 5.37 23.49 -0.28
CA PRO A 161 4.20 24.16 0.26
C PRO A 161 3.39 23.28 1.21
N THR A 162 2.59 23.93 2.04
CA THR A 162 1.55 23.30 2.83
C THR A 162 0.21 23.36 2.10
N THR A 163 -0.81 22.64 2.57
CA THR A 163 -2.12 22.63 1.91
C THR A 163 -2.83 23.99 1.87
N ASP A 164 -2.58 24.80 2.86
CA ASP A 164 -3.10 26.16 3.00
C ASP A 164 -2.34 27.17 2.13
N THR A 165 -1.08 26.93 1.80
CA THR A 165 -0.24 27.83 1.02
C THR A 165 -0.08 27.44 -0.45
N ILE A 166 -0.38 26.17 -0.82
CA ILE A 166 -0.17 25.69 -2.21
C ILE A 166 -0.88 26.55 -3.25
N GLY A 167 -2.10 27.00 -2.94
CA GLY A 167 -2.85 27.88 -3.85
C GLY A 167 -2.09 29.16 -4.19
N ASN A 168 -1.50 29.83 -3.19
CA ASN A 168 -0.71 31.04 -3.36
C ASN A 168 0.58 30.78 -4.13
N HIS A 169 1.26 29.67 -3.82
CA HIS A 169 2.46 29.27 -4.56
C HIS A 169 2.17 29.05 -6.05
N LEU A 170 1.07 28.36 -6.37
CA LEU A 170 0.70 28.09 -7.77
C LEU A 170 0.21 29.35 -8.51
N ILE A 171 -0.26 30.40 -7.79
CA ILE A 171 -0.60 31.68 -8.41
C ILE A 171 0.66 32.40 -8.87
N ALA A 172 1.72 32.39 -8.08
CA ALA A 172 2.98 33.06 -8.34
C ALA A 172 4.00 32.18 -9.10
N ALA A 173 3.64 30.93 -9.41
CA ALA A 173 4.54 29.97 -10.04
C ALA A 173 4.82 30.36 -11.50
N PRO A 174 6.07 30.21 -11.98
CA PRO A 174 6.40 30.30 -13.40
C PRO A 174 5.59 29.28 -14.23
N ASP A 175 5.30 29.62 -15.47
CA ASP A 175 4.47 28.77 -16.35
C ASP A 175 5.08 27.39 -16.58
N ASN A 176 6.42 27.31 -16.68
CA ASN A 176 7.14 26.03 -16.82
C ASN A 176 7.50 25.42 -15.46
N SER A 177 6.52 25.22 -14.60
CA SER A 177 6.71 24.57 -13.31
C SER A 177 6.24 23.11 -13.30
N ILE A 178 6.84 22.31 -12.42
CA ILE A 178 6.40 20.94 -12.14
C ILE A 178 5.85 20.85 -10.71
N VAL A 179 4.73 20.11 -10.55
CA VAL A 179 4.16 19.81 -9.24
C VAL A 179 4.19 18.31 -9.01
N ILE A 180 4.92 17.88 -7.99
CA ILE A 180 5.14 16.46 -7.65
C ILE A 180 4.34 16.12 -6.40
N GLY A 181 3.37 15.21 -6.52
CA GLY A 181 2.59 14.69 -5.40
C GLY A 181 3.13 13.36 -4.91
N ILE A 182 3.25 13.19 -3.58
CA ILE A 182 3.65 11.93 -2.96
C ILE A 182 2.51 11.47 -2.05
N SER A 183 1.91 10.32 -2.36
CA SER A 183 0.85 9.74 -1.51
C SER A 183 0.72 8.25 -1.72
N TYR A 184 0.56 7.54 -0.61
CA TYR A 184 0.43 6.08 -0.53
C TYR A 184 -0.95 5.70 0.04
N PRO A 185 -1.34 4.41 0.07
CA PRO A 185 -2.66 3.96 0.55
C PRO A 185 -3.14 4.61 1.84
N ARG A 186 -4.43 4.90 1.89
CA ARG A 186 -5.16 5.92 2.65
C ARG A 186 -4.90 7.32 2.09
N TYR A 187 -4.65 7.37 0.80
CA TYR A 187 -4.32 8.55 0.03
C TYR A 187 -4.93 9.81 0.63
N THR A 188 -4.07 10.79 0.93
CA THR A 188 -4.52 12.03 1.52
C THR A 188 -5.27 12.84 0.45
N ARG A 189 -6.57 13.04 0.66
CA ARG A 189 -7.45 13.76 -0.27
C ARG A 189 -6.87 15.10 -0.70
N GLN A 190 -6.32 15.85 0.25
CA GLN A 190 -5.70 17.15 0.00
C GLN A 190 -4.51 17.08 -0.97
N THR A 191 -3.67 16.02 -0.91
CA THR A 191 -2.58 15.85 -1.88
C THR A 191 -3.14 15.64 -3.29
N VAL A 192 -4.20 14.84 -3.44
CA VAL A 192 -4.85 14.61 -4.73
C VAL A 192 -5.48 15.90 -5.28
N GLU A 193 -6.15 16.66 -4.42
CA GLU A 193 -6.76 17.95 -4.77
C GLU A 193 -5.71 18.98 -5.20
N CYS A 194 -4.53 19.03 -4.54
CA CYS A 194 -3.42 19.90 -4.95
C CYS A 194 -2.91 19.55 -6.35
N ILE A 195 -2.74 18.27 -6.67
CA ILE A 195 -2.33 17.83 -8.00
C ILE A 195 -3.40 18.17 -9.04
N ALA A 196 -4.67 17.94 -8.74
CA ALA A 196 -5.78 18.30 -9.64
C ALA A 196 -5.85 19.83 -9.87
N LEU A 197 -5.59 20.64 -8.85
CA LEU A 197 -5.54 22.11 -8.97
C LEU A 197 -4.36 22.54 -9.85
N ALA A 198 -3.18 21.97 -9.65
CA ALA A 198 -1.99 22.25 -10.46
C ALA A 198 -2.24 21.91 -11.94
N LYS A 199 -2.85 20.77 -12.21
CA LYS A 199 -3.23 20.34 -13.57
C LYS A 199 -4.25 21.28 -14.22
N LYS A 200 -5.25 21.76 -13.50
CA LYS A 200 -6.21 22.76 -13.98
C LYS A 200 -5.52 24.08 -14.37
N ARG A 201 -4.42 24.41 -13.70
CA ARG A 201 -3.57 25.56 -14.02
C ARG A 201 -2.55 25.29 -15.11
N LYS A 202 -2.60 24.13 -15.76
CA LYS A 202 -1.72 23.70 -16.85
C LYS A 202 -0.25 23.49 -16.45
N PHE A 203 0.04 23.36 -15.17
CA PHE A 203 1.35 22.88 -14.72
C PHE A 203 1.52 21.41 -15.01
N PHE A 204 2.72 20.98 -15.33
CA PHE A 204 3.02 19.57 -15.46
C PHE A 204 2.96 18.91 -14.08
N THR A 205 2.25 17.80 -13.98
CA THR A 205 2.00 17.12 -12.70
C THR A 205 2.56 15.72 -12.70
N ALA A 206 3.28 15.35 -11.64
CA ALA A 206 3.80 14.02 -11.42
C ALA A 206 3.33 13.42 -10.09
N ALA A 207 3.11 12.12 -10.07
CA ALA A 207 2.72 11.37 -8.88
C ALA A 207 3.77 10.32 -8.51
N ILE A 208 4.13 10.23 -7.24
CA ILE A 208 4.88 9.11 -6.66
C ILE A 208 3.91 8.37 -5.74
N THR A 209 3.61 7.12 -6.07
CA THR A 209 2.56 6.33 -5.41
C THR A 209 2.84 4.83 -5.52
N ASP A 210 2.02 4.01 -4.88
CA ASP A 210 2.17 2.54 -4.86
C ASP A 210 1.47 1.81 -6.01
N SER A 211 0.57 2.49 -6.74
CA SER A 211 -0.26 1.85 -7.75
C SER A 211 -0.63 2.79 -8.89
N PRO A 212 -0.61 2.30 -10.15
CA PRO A 212 -1.11 3.06 -11.29
C PRO A 212 -2.61 3.38 -11.20
N PHE A 213 -3.34 2.63 -10.38
CA PHE A 213 -4.78 2.83 -10.15
C PHE A 213 -5.09 3.77 -8.98
N SER A 214 -4.07 4.29 -8.30
CA SER A 214 -4.24 5.20 -7.18
C SER A 214 -4.98 6.49 -7.60
N PRO A 215 -5.72 7.14 -6.70
CA PRO A 215 -6.35 8.42 -6.98
C PRO A 215 -5.33 9.50 -7.39
N LEU A 216 -4.10 9.43 -6.85
CA LEU A 216 -3.03 10.37 -7.17
C LEU A 216 -2.50 10.14 -8.59
N ALA A 217 -2.25 8.89 -8.99
CA ALA A 217 -1.81 8.56 -10.35
C ALA A 217 -2.84 9.01 -11.40
N LYS A 218 -4.14 8.82 -11.12
CA LYS A 218 -5.22 9.27 -12.02
C LYS A 218 -5.32 10.78 -12.15
N ALA A 219 -4.93 11.53 -11.11
CA ALA A 219 -4.98 12.99 -11.12
C ALA A 219 -3.80 13.64 -11.84
N ALA A 220 -2.64 12.97 -11.91
CA ALA A 220 -1.40 13.50 -12.49
C ALA A 220 -1.29 13.22 -14.00
N ASP A 221 -0.35 13.92 -14.66
CA ASP A 221 0.00 13.69 -16.08
C ASP A 221 0.95 12.50 -16.22
N MET A 222 1.78 12.27 -15.21
CA MET A 222 2.73 11.16 -15.14
C MET A 222 2.73 10.58 -13.73
N TYR A 223 3.06 9.29 -13.62
CA TYR A 223 3.24 8.68 -12.30
C TYR A 223 4.43 7.71 -12.29
N ALA A 224 5.12 7.66 -11.16
CA ALA A 224 6.10 6.64 -10.83
C ALA A 224 5.53 5.74 -9.74
N VAL A 225 5.55 4.42 -9.98
CA VAL A 225 5.11 3.44 -8.99
C VAL A 225 6.30 3.04 -8.14
N SER A 226 6.18 3.18 -6.83
CA SER A 226 7.16 2.73 -5.85
C SER A 226 6.46 1.86 -4.81
N PRO A 227 6.88 0.61 -4.60
CA PRO A 227 6.30 -0.22 -3.55
C PRO A 227 6.49 0.44 -2.17
N CYS A 228 5.50 0.29 -1.31
CA CYS A 228 5.52 0.89 0.02
C CYS A 228 5.56 -0.19 1.10
N ALA A 229 6.59 -0.14 1.96
CA ALA A 229 6.85 -1.09 3.05
C ALA A 229 5.67 -1.38 3.95
N LEU A 230 4.90 -0.37 4.28
CA LEU A 230 3.72 -0.48 5.14
C LEU A 230 2.52 -1.16 4.45
N MET A 231 2.64 -1.44 3.15
CA MET A 231 1.54 -1.84 2.28
C MET A 231 1.86 -3.07 1.45
N SER A 232 3.11 -3.54 1.40
CA SER A 232 3.47 -4.68 0.57
C SER A 232 2.74 -5.94 1.00
N ARG A 233 2.21 -6.63 0.01
CA ARG A 233 1.73 -8.00 0.16
C ARG A 233 2.90 -8.86 0.64
N PRO A 234 2.70 -9.77 1.62
CA PRO A 234 3.70 -10.80 1.82
C PRO A 234 3.88 -11.52 0.48
N SER A 235 5.09 -11.49 -0.05
CA SER A 235 5.42 -12.20 -1.28
C SER A 235 4.96 -13.65 -1.15
N ARG A 236 4.36 -14.20 -2.20
CA ARG A 236 4.16 -15.64 -2.31
C ARG A 236 5.56 -16.25 -2.23
N SER A 237 5.91 -16.83 -1.08
CA SER A 237 7.04 -17.73 -1.05
C SER A 237 6.71 -18.87 -2.00
N SER A 238 7.29 -18.85 -3.20
CA SER A 238 7.43 -20.05 -3.98
C SER A 238 8.16 -21.04 -3.07
N SER A 239 7.47 -22.05 -2.63
CA SER A 239 8.03 -23.19 -1.92
C SER A 239 8.92 -23.97 -2.88
N SER A 240 10.11 -23.47 -3.14
CA SER A 240 11.24 -24.24 -3.61
C SER A 240 12.22 -24.26 -2.46
N GLY A 241 12.26 -25.42 -1.75
CA GLY A 241 13.18 -25.64 -0.67
C GLY A 241 14.63 -25.49 -1.13
N THR A 242 15.27 -24.47 -0.63
CA THR A 242 16.72 -24.41 -0.51
C THR A 242 17.05 -23.58 0.71
N ARG A 243 17.63 -24.25 1.69
CA ARG A 243 18.18 -23.63 2.89
C ARG A 243 19.28 -22.65 2.48
N SER A 244 19.10 -21.36 2.76
CA SER A 244 20.19 -20.38 2.68
C SER A 244 21.08 -20.46 3.91
N PRO A 245 22.40 -20.39 3.76
CA PRO A 245 23.34 -20.42 4.87
C PRO A 245 23.29 -19.10 5.66
N ILE A 246 23.41 -19.25 6.97
CA ILE A 246 23.51 -18.16 7.94
C ILE A 246 24.78 -17.34 7.66
N VAL A 247 24.65 -16.11 7.24
CA VAL A 247 25.76 -15.16 7.23
C VAL A 247 25.91 -14.61 8.65
N ARG A 248 26.93 -15.07 9.35
CA ARG A 248 27.44 -14.41 10.56
C ARG A 248 28.18 -13.15 10.11
N SER A 249 27.62 -11.97 10.32
CA SER A 249 28.41 -10.74 10.26
C SER A 249 29.06 -10.48 11.62
N THR A 250 30.34 -10.77 11.71
CA THR A 250 31.23 -10.20 12.71
C THR A 250 31.73 -8.88 12.11
N THR A 251 31.42 -7.74 12.73
CA THR A 251 32.33 -6.59 12.84
C THR A 251 31.62 -5.42 13.56
N LEU A 252 32.20 -5.12 14.71
CA LEU A 252 32.31 -3.86 15.47
C LEU A 252 31.21 -2.81 15.36
#